data_ee12b4a3463426cf78555c3c3de5c05b
#
_entry.id   ee12b4a3463426cf78555c3c3de5c05b
#
_cell.length_a   1.000
_cell.length_b   1.000
_cell.length_c   1.000
_cell.angle_alpha   90.00
_cell.angle_beta   90.00
_cell.angle_gamma   90.00
#
_symmetry.space_group_name_H-M   'P 1'
#
loop_
_entity.id
_entity.type
_entity.pdbx_description
1 polymer ?
#
loop_
_entity_poly.entity_id
_entity_poly.type
_entity_poly.pdbx_seq_one_letter_code
_entity_poly.pdbx_strand_id
1 'polypeptide(L)'
;MRKIFVYLFLASFLLLQSSVFAVSFRDINASHWAYKYVITLTNNNVINGYNDGTFKPEGTITNAEFIKLVVMAALPEWIDINDAESNFEHWASRYVWIAERYGLIKTGSITLENIDVPITRIEMVRIIVKADLTMKGNSLETSEKVKFKDVISLNSDDLLLLKHACSKNLITGYTDNTFRPQSNMTRAEAATMIYRFK
;
A
#
# COMPACT_ATOMS: atom_id res chain seq x y z
N MET A 1 19.58 -56.43 7.07
CA MET A 1 18.52 -55.81 6.26
C MET A 1 17.83 -54.60 6.92
N ARG A 2 17.71 -54.53 8.25
CA ARG A 2 17.06 -53.37 8.96
C ARG A 2 17.83 -52.06 8.89
N LYS A 3 19.15 -52.06 8.77
CA LYS A 3 19.99 -50.84 8.78
C LYS A 3 19.99 -50.08 7.42
N ILE A 4 19.75 -50.76 6.29
CA ILE A 4 19.72 -50.14 4.95
C ILE A 4 18.45 -49.33 4.73
N PHE A 5 17.31 -49.71 5.31
CA PHE A 5 16.04 -48.97 5.21
C PHE A 5 16.06 -47.61 5.96
N VAL A 6 16.82 -47.53 7.05
CA VAL A 6 16.92 -46.26 7.81
C VAL A 6 17.71 -45.19 7.06
N TYR A 7 18.74 -45.58 6.31
CA TYR A 7 19.54 -44.64 5.51
C TYR A 7 18.82 -44.16 4.25
N LEU A 8 17.96 -44.97 3.66
CA LEU A 8 17.10 -44.54 2.53
C LEU A 8 16.01 -43.56 2.96
N PHE A 9 15.50 -43.65 4.18
CA PHE A 9 14.50 -42.72 4.70
C PHE A 9 15.12 -41.36 5.09
N LEU A 10 16.35 -41.34 5.58
CA LEU A 10 17.10 -40.12 5.88
C LEU A 10 17.56 -39.38 4.61
N ALA A 11 17.89 -40.11 3.53
CA ALA A 11 18.28 -39.49 2.27
C ALA A 11 17.10 -38.86 1.51
N SER A 12 15.86 -39.35 1.71
CA SER A 12 14.66 -38.75 1.08
C SER A 12 14.18 -37.46 1.78
N PHE A 13 14.55 -37.24 3.03
CA PHE A 13 14.16 -36.04 3.77
C PHE A 13 15.03 -34.79 3.43
N LEU A 14 16.18 -35.00 2.78
CA LEU A 14 17.12 -33.92 2.42
C LEU A 14 16.82 -33.25 1.07
N LEU A 15 15.81 -33.70 0.32
CA LEU A 15 15.51 -33.18 -1.04
C LEU A 15 14.31 -32.25 -1.12
N LEU A 16 13.66 -31.91 -0.01
CA LEU A 16 12.60 -30.93 0.04
C LEU A 16 13.14 -29.56 0.52
N GLN A 17 14.22 -29.08 -0.07
CA GLN A 17 14.53 -27.67 -0.03
C GLN A 17 13.62 -26.99 -1.05
N SER A 18 12.47 -26.52 -0.58
CA SER A 18 11.65 -25.56 -1.32
C SER A 18 12.53 -24.36 -1.61
N SER A 19 12.97 -24.22 -2.85
CA SER A 19 13.61 -23.00 -3.32
C SER A 19 12.58 -21.88 -3.16
N VAL A 20 12.63 -21.16 -2.09
CA VAL A 20 11.92 -19.88 -1.97
C VAL A 20 12.56 -18.97 -3.00
N PHE A 21 11.98 -18.89 -4.17
CA PHE A 21 12.39 -17.90 -5.16
C PHE A 21 12.13 -16.53 -4.52
N ALA A 22 13.23 -15.86 -4.17
CA ALA A 22 13.13 -14.50 -3.70
C ALA A 22 12.51 -13.66 -4.83
N VAL A 23 11.42 -12.99 -4.51
CA VAL A 23 10.80 -12.06 -5.47
C VAL A 23 11.83 -10.97 -5.79
N SER A 24 12.07 -10.76 -7.07
CA SER A 24 12.99 -9.72 -7.56
C SER A 24 12.37 -8.99 -8.74
N PHE A 25 12.65 -7.72 -8.84
CA PHE A 25 12.27 -6.87 -9.97
C PHE A 25 13.52 -6.39 -10.69
N ARG A 26 13.43 -6.19 -12.01
CA ARG A 26 14.59 -5.81 -12.84
C ARG A 26 15.08 -4.38 -12.58
N ASP A 27 14.19 -3.52 -12.11
CA ASP A 27 14.38 -2.06 -12.02
C ASP A 27 14.47 -1.53 -10.57
N ILE A 28 14.50 -2.43 -9.57
CA ILE A 28 14.74 -2.07 -8.18
C ILE A 28 15.66 -3.10 -7.53
N ASN A 29 16.75 -2.65 -6.94
CA ASN A 29 17.74 -3.48 -6.28
C ASN A 29 18.01 -3.02 -4.84
N ALA A 30 18.85 -3.74 -4.11
CA ALA A 30 19.12 -3.49 -2.69
C ALA A 30 19.72 -2.10 -2.37
N SER A 31 20.27 -1.38 -3.34
CA SER A 31 20.75 -0.01 -3.16
C SER A 31 19.63 1.04 -3.24
N HIS A 32 18.47 0.68 -3.76
CA HIS A 32 17.33 1.59 -3.85
C HIS A 32 16.67 1.77 -2.48
N TRP A 33 16.42 3.01 -2.08
CA TRP A 33 15.87 3.35 -0.76
C TRP A 33 14.55 2.65 -0.41
N ALA A 34 13.70 2.38 -1.40
CA ALA A 34 12.41 1.71 -1.22
C ALA A 34 12.48 0.18 -1.31
N TYR A 35 13.64 -0.41 -1.68
CA TYR A 35 13.77 -1.85 -1.93
C TYR A 35 13.20 -2.71 -0.80
N LYS A 36 13.62 -2.45 0.45
CA LYS A 36 13.14 -3.21 1.62
C LYS A 36 11.62 -3.19 1.73
N TYR A 37 11.00 -2.05 1.54
CA TYR A 37 9.55 -1.89 1.66
C TYR A 37 8.81 -2.66 0.57
N VAL A 38 9.27 -2.51 -0.68
CA VAL A 38 8.70 -3.18 -1.85
C VAL A 38 8.78 -4.69 -1.69
N ILE A 39 9.96 -5.25 -1.41
CA ILE A 39 10.14 -6.70 -1.28
C ILE A 39 9.33 -7.28 -0.12
N THR A 40 9.28 -6.58 1.03
CA THR A 40 8.45 -7.04 2.17
C THR A 40 6.97 -7.08 1.80
N LEU A 41 6.45 -6.06 1.15
CA LEU A 41 5.04 -6.01 0.74
C LEU A 41 4.71 -7.04 -0.35
N THR A 42 5.66 -7.31 -1.25
CA THR A 42 5.49 -8.33 -2.29
C THR A 42 5.47 -9.72 -1.69
N ASN A 43 6.36 -10.03 -0.77
CA ASN A 43 6.37 -11.32 -0.06
C ASN A 43 5.09 -11.56 0.77
N ASN A 44 4.42 -10.47 1.18
CA ASN A 44 3.14 -10.51 1.90
C ASN A 44 1.91 -10.41 0.95
N ASN A 45 2.09 -10.50 -0.36
CA ASN A 45 1.04 -10.41 -1.38
C ASN A 45 0.21 -9.11 -1.34
N VAL A 46 0.76 -8.03 -0.76
CA VAL A 46 0.10 -6.71 -0.71
C VAL A 46 0.33 -5.94 -2.01
N ILE A 47 1.54 -6.02 -2.56
CA ILE A 47 1.94 -5.31 -3.78
C ILE A 47 2.52 -6.29 -4.79
N ASN A 48 2.24 -6.04 -6.06
CA ASN A 48 2.79 -6.82 -7.17
C ASN A 48 3.55 -5.90 -8.14
N GLY A 49 4.52 -6.47 -8.84
CA GLY A 49 5.12 -5.84 -10.02
C GLY A 49 4.24 -5.99 -11.26
N TYR A 50 4.78 -5.53 -12.37
CA TYR A 50 4.15 -5.68 -13.69
C TYR A 50 4.57 -6.99 -14.36
N ASN A 51 3.81 -7.40 -15.38
CA ASN A 51 4.06 -8.65 -16.12
C ASN A 51 5.41 -8.66 -16.85
N ASP A 52 6.00 -7.49 -17.09
CA ASP A 52 7.33 -7.33 -17.68
C ASP A 52 8.48 -7.57 -16.67
N GLY A 53 8.16 -7.91 -15.42
CA GLY A 53 9.14 -8.16 -14.36
C GLY A 53 9.69 -6.89 -13.71
N THR A 54 9.06 -5.73 -13.92
CA THR A 54 9.43 -4.45 -13.30
C THR A 54 8.51 -4.10 -12.12
N PHE A 55 8.99 -3.24 -11.24
CA PHE A 55 8.19 -2.60 -10.19
C PHE A 55 7.79 -1.16 -10.56
N LYS A 56 8.58 -0.47 -11.36
CA LYS A 56 8.48 0.94 -11.74
C LYS A 56 8.47 1.89 -10.54
N PRO A 57 9.53 1.88 -9.71
CA PRO A 57 9.56 2.63 -8.45
C PRO A 57 9.30 4.13 -8.63
N GLU A 58 9.82 4.74 -9.67
CA GLU A 58 9.66 6.17 -9.99
C GLU A 58 8.42 6.48 -10.83
N GLY A 59 7.68 5.46 -11.28
CA GLY A 59 6.40 5.64 -11.97
C GLY A 59 5.34 6.20 -11.02
N THR A 60 4.44 7.03 -11.53
CA THR A 60 3.28 7.50 -10.75
C THR A 60 2.34 6.33 -10.46
N ILE A 61 1.70 6.37 -9.28
CA ILE A 61 0.65 5.43 -8.92
C ILE A 61 -0.73 6.04 -9.16
N THR A 62 -1.67 5.25 -9.67
CA THR A 62 -3.04 5.73 -9.92
C THR A 62 -3.94 5.57 -8.69
N ASN A 63 -5.13 6.20 -8.73
CA ASN A 63 -6.18 5.99 -7.73
C ASN A 63 -6.52 4.51 -7.58
N ALA A 64 -6.73 3.79 -8.68
CA ALA A 64 -7.00 2.34 -8.70
C ALA A 64 -5.93 1.54 -7.95
N GLU A 65 -4.68 1.76 -8.32
CA GLU A 65 -3.54 1.04 -7.74
C GLU A 65 -3.40 1.31 -6.25
N PHE A 66 -3.51 2.59 -5.82
CA PHE A 66 -3.37 2.94 -4.41
C PHE A 66 -4.54 2.42 -3.56
N ILE A 67 -5.79 2.55 -4.02
CA ILE A 67 -6.96 2.01 -3.32
C ILE A 67 -6.81 0.49 -3.12
N LYS A 68 -6.39 -0.25 -4.17
CA LYS A 68 -6.07 -1.67 -4.03
C LYS A 68 -5.06 -1.92 -2.92
N LEU A 69 -3.95 -1.17 -2.90
CA LEU A 69 -2.90 -1.37 -1.89
C LEU A 69 -3.41 -1.16 -0.47
N VAL A 70 -4.21 -0.11 -0.23
CA VAL A 70 -4.78 0.18 1.10
C VAL A 70 -5.75 -0.92 1.51
N VAL A 71 -6.65 -1.33 0.62
CA VAL A 71 -7.61 -2.41 0.89
C VAL A 71 -6.87 -3.71 1.21
N MET A 72 -5.89 -4.12 0.40
CA MET A 72 -5.10 -5.34 0.63
C MET A 72 -4.25 -5.29 1.91
N ALA A 73 -3.84 -4.10 2.34
CA ALA A 73 -3.06 -3.92 3.56
C ALA A 73 -3.93 -3.90 4.83
N ALA A 74 -5.17 -3.41 4.71
CA ALA A 74 -6.07 -3.14 5.83
C ALA A 74 -7.19 -4.17 5.97
N LEU A 75 -7.48 -4.94 4.92
CA LEU A 75 -8.63 -5.85 4.88
C LEU A 75 -8.51 -6.93 5.97
N PRO A 76 -9.49 -7.06 6.87
CA PRO A 76 -9.53 -8.15 7.82
C PRO A 76 -9.66 -9.51 7.12
N GLU A 77 -9.05 -10.57 7.68
CA GLU A 77 -9.03 -11.92 7.10
C GLU A 77 -10.43 -12.53 6.85
N TRP A 78 -11.45 -12.05 7.58
CA TRP A 78 -12.83 -12.52 7.43
C TRP A 78 -13.60 -11.87 6.27
N ILE A 79 -13.00 -10.91 5.56
CA ILE A 79 -13.58 -10.27 4.37
C ILE A 79 -12.97 -10.89 3.12
N ASP A 80 -13.78 -11.60 2.33
CA ASP A 80 -13.37 -12.07 1.00
C ASP A 80 -13.64 -10.96 -0.04
N ILE A 81 -12.60 -10.55 -0.75
CA ILE A 81 -12.72 -9.57 -1.83
C ILE A 81 -13.58 -10.07 -2.99
N ASN A 82 -13.74 -11.40 -3.14
CA ASN A 82 -14.60 -11.98 -4.16
C ASN A 82 -16.10 -11.77 -3.88
N ASP A 83 -16.46 -11.50 -2.62
CA ASP A 83 -17.83 -11.16 -2.23
C ASP A 83 -18.18 -9.69 -2.51
N ALA A 84 -17.18 -8.86 -2.87
CA ALA A 84 -17.41 -7.47 -3.18
C ALA A 84 -18.10 -7.30 -4.54
N GLU A 85 -19.07 -6.38 -4.59
CA GLU A 85 -19.76 -6.03 -5.83
C GLU A 85 -18.84 -5.27 -6.79
N SER A 86 -19.14 -5.37 -8.07
CA SER A 86 -18.46 -4.61 -9.13
C SER A 86 -19.45 -3.57 -9.70
N ASN A 87 -19.25 -2.31 -9.38
CA ASN A 87 -20.16 -1.23 -9.78
C ASN A 87 -19.91 -0.73 -11.22
N PHE A 88 -18.78 -1.09 -11.82
CA PHE A 88 -18.40 -0.70 -13.19
C PHE A 88 -17.33 -1.64 -13.75
N GLU A 89 -17.15 -1.63 -15.08
CA GLU A 89 -16.18 -2.50 -15.77
C GLU A 89 -14.75 -1.97 -15.63
N HIS A 90 -14.11 -2.30 -14.52
CA HIS A 90 -12.69 -2.02 -14.28
C HIS A 90 -12.12 -3.02 -13.27
N TRP A 91 -10.87 -3.43 -13.44
CA TRP A 91 -10.22 -4.42 -12.57
C TRP A 91 -10.22 -4.02 -11.09
N ALA A 92 -10.20 -2.72 -10.78
CA ALA A 92 -10.19 -2.20 -9.40
C ALA A 92 -11.60 -1.99 -8.82
N SER A 93 -12.68 -2.24 -9.55
CA SER A 93 -14.06 -1.94 -9.13
C SER A 93 -14.41 -2.52 -7.76
N ARG A 94 -14.01 -3.77 -7.49
CA ARG A 94 -14.24 -4.43 -6.19
C ARG A 94 -13.49 -3.75 -5.04
N TYR A 95 -12.27 -3.27 -5.28
CA TYR A 95 -11.49 -2.52 -4.28
C TYR A 95 -12.11 -1.15 -4.00
N VAL A 96 -12.62 -0.48 -5.03
CA VAL A 96 -13.37 0.78 -4.90
C VAL A 96 -14.64 0.55 -4.08
N TRP A 97 -15.43 -0.48 -4.37
CA TRP A 97 -16.63 -0.83 -3.61
C TRP A 97 -16.31 -1.06 -2.11
N ILE A 98 -15.25 -1.80 -1.81
CA ILE A 98 -14.80 -2.01 -0.42
C ILE A 98 -14.40 -0.67 0.22
N ALA A 99 -13.60 0.14 -0.47
CA ALA A 99 -13.16 1.43 0.04
C ALA A 99 -14.33 2.39 0.34
N GLU A 100 -15.37 2.39 -0.49
CA GLU A 100 -16.62 3.14 -0.26
C GLU A 100 -17.39 2.58 0.93
N ARG A 101 -17.58 1.26 0.99
CA ARG A 101 -18.34 0.59 2.05
C ARG A 101 -17.74 0.81 3.43
N TYR A 102 -16.42 0.87 3.53
CA TYR A 102 -15.70 1.14 4.79
C TYR A 102 -15.38 2.63 5.00
N GLY A 103 -15.90 3.51 4.15
CA GLY A 103 -15.75 4.97 4.29
C GLY A 103 -14.33 5.49 4.05
N LEU A 104 -13.46 4.72 3.39
CA LEU A 104 -12.10 5.17 3.03
C LEU A 104 -12.13 6.27 1.99
N ILE A 105 -13.09 6.18 1.08
CA ILE A 105 -13.41 7.18 0.07
C ILE A 105 -14.90 7.52 0.13
N LYS A 106 -15.28 8.65 -0.45
CA LYS A 106 -16.70 9.01 -0.57
C LYS A 106 -17.34 8.21 -1.69
N THR A 107 -18.54 7.68 -1.47
CA THR A 107 -19.30 6.96 -2.48
C THR A 107 -19.46 7.78 -3.75
N GLY A 108 -19.14 7.20 -4.89
CA GLY A 108 -19.19 7.82 -6.21
C GLY A 108 -18.07 8.84 -6.49
N SER A 109 -17.06 8.95 -5.61
CA SER A 109 -15.92 9.85 -5.86
C SER A 109 -14.91 9.28 -6.85
N ILE A 110 -14.88 7.95 -7.01
CA ILE A 110 -14.06 7.25 -8.00
C ILE A 110 -14.97 6.75 -9.13
N THR A 111 -14.67 7.16 -10.35
CA THR A 111 -15.42 6.85 -11.55
C THR A 111 -14.47 6.36 -12.64
N LEU A 112 -14.99 5.84 -13.75
CA LEU A 112 -14.18 5.46 -14.91
C LEU A 112 -13.31 6.60 -15.47
N GLU A 113 -13.72 7.86 -15.24
CA GLU A 113 -12.99 9.03 -15.74
C GLU A 113 -11.73 9.34 -14.91
N ASN A 114 -11.72 8.99 -13.60
CA ASN A 114 -10.63 9.36 -12.71
C ASN A 114 -9.90 8.16 -12.05
N ILE A 115 -10.38 6.95 -12.23
CA ILE A 115 -9.80 5.77 -11.57
C ILE A 115 -8.34 5.52 -11.94
N ASP A 116 -7.95 5.78 -13.19
CA ASP A 116 -6.57 5.64 -13.67
C ASP A 116 -5.76 6.95 -13.65
N VAL A 117 -6.33 8.01 -13.07
CA VAL A 117 -5.60 9.26 -12.86
C VAL A 117 -4.57 9.08 -11.73
N PRO A 118 -3.33 9.62 -11.88
CA PRO A 118 -2.35 9.60 -10.80
C PRO A 118 -2.89 10.26 -9.54
N ILE A 119 -2.74 9.55 -8.40
CA ILE A 119 -3.21 10.05 -7.10
C ILE A 119 -2.26 11.10 -6.54
N THR A 120 -2.81 12.15 -5.92
CA THR A 120 -2.03 13.16 -5.24
C THR A 120 -1.64 12.74 -3.82
N ARG A 121 -0.63 13.39 -3.29
CA ARG A 121 -0.07 13.10 -1.96
C ARG A 121 -1.08 13.35 -0.84
N ILE A 122 -1.92 14.40 -0.96
CA ILE A 122 -2.98 14.66 0.02
C ILE A 122 -4.12 13.64 -0.08
N GLU A 123 -4.47 13.19 -1.29
CA GLU A 123 -5.49 12.14 -1.46
C GLU A 123 -5.05 10.82 -0.84
N MET A 124 -3.77 10.44 -0.99
CA MET A 124 -3.24 9.27 -0.30
C MET A 124 -3.35 9.38 1.22
N VAL A 125 -3.06 10.56 1.79
CA VAL A 125 -3.22 10.81 3.23
C VAL A 125 -4.68 10.64 3.65
N ARG A 126 -5.63 11.18 2.88
CA ARG A 126 -7.07 11.02 3.17
C ARG A 126 -7.48 9.56 3.26
N ILE A 127 -7.05 8.75 2.29
CA ILE A 127 -7.44 7.33 2.22
C ILE A 127 -6.77 6.52 3.34
N ILE A 128 -5.44 6.67 3.52
CA ILE A 128 -4.71 5.86 4.49
C ILE A 128 -5.10 6.17 5.95
N VAL A 129 -5.36 7.45 6.26
CA VAL A 129 -5.81 7.84 7.60
C VAL A 129 -7.22 7.32 7.88
N LYS A 130 -8.13 7.42 6.91
CA LYS A 130 -9.46 6.82 7.07
C LYS A 130 -9.37 5.30 7.28
N ALA A 131 -8.47 4.60 6.57
CA ALA A 131 -8.25 3.19 6.82
C ALA A 131 -7.71 2.92 8.24
N ASP A 132 -6.81 3.75 8.74
CA ASP A 132 -6.29 3.63 10.11
C ASP A 132 -7.39 3.83 11.16
N LEU A 133 -8.26 4.79 10.95
CA LEU A 133 -9.37 5.08 11.87
C LEU A 133 -10.48 4.02 11.81
N THR A 134 -10.89 3.60 10.61
CA THR A 134 -12.09 2.75 10.43
C THR A 134 -11.78 1.26 10.49
N MET A 135 -10.72 0.81 9.84
CA MET A 135 -10.39 -0.61 9.73
C MET A 135 -9.47 -1.10 10.86
N LYS A 136 -8.62 -0.23 11.42
CA LYS A 136 -7.79 -0.55 12.60
C LYS A 136 -8.38 -0.05 13.91
N GLY A 137 -9.46 0.75 13.87
CA GLY A 137 -10.12 1.25 15.07
C GLY A 137 -9.31 2.27 15.87
N ASN A 138 -8.31 2.92 15.25
CA ASN A 138 -7.50 3.94 15.91
C ASN A 138 -8.30 5.24 16.11
N SER A 139 -7.92 6.03 17.11
CA SER A 139 -8.45 7.37 17.32
C SER A 139 -7.65 8.42 16.56
N LEU A 140 -8.32 9.52 16.18
CA LEU A 140 -7.66 10.62 15.46
C LEU A 140 -6.66 11.33 16.37
N GLU A 141 -5.39 11.30 16.00
CA GLU A 141 -4.28 11.99 16.69
C GLU A 141 -4.02 13.34 16.02
N THR A 142 -4.08 14.41 16.79
CA THR A 142 -3.93 15.78 16.27
C THR A 142 -2.89 16.62 17.01
N SER A 143 -2.20 16.02 17.97
CA SER A 143 -1.20 16.71 18.82
C SER A 143 0.07 17.09 18.06
N GLU A 144 0.38 16.41 16.94
CA GLU A 144 1.59 16.66 16.16
C GLU A 144 1.54 18.04 15.49
N LYS A 145 2.65 18.78 15.59
CA LYS A 145 2.83 20.05 14.89
C LYS A 145 3.43 19.79 13.52
N VAL A 146 2.59 19.92 12.49
CA VAL A 146 3.06 19.87 11.10
C VAL A 146 3.89 21.12 10.79
N LYS A 147 5.17 20.91 10.41
CA LYS A 147 6.15 21.99 10.16
C LYS A 147 6.41 22.23 8.66
N PHE A 148 5.55 21.72 7.79
CA PHE A 148 5.70 21.92 6.35
C PHE A 148 5.29 23.34 5.96
N LYS A 149 6.10 24.01 5.14
CA LYS A 149 5.90 25.40 4.75
C LYS A 149 4.82 25.63 3.67
N ASP A 150 4.38 24.54 3.01
CA ASP A 150 3.48 24.55 1.85
C ASP A 150 2.09 23.97 2.12
N VAL A 151 1.72 23.80 3.40
CA VAL A 151 0.42 23.24 3.79
C VAL A 151 -0.60 24.30 4.22
N ILE A 152 -0.25 25.58 4.11
CA ILE A 152 -1.12 26.70 4.50
C ILE A 152 -2.41 26.77 3.67
N SER A 153 -2.40 26.24 2.47
CA SER A 153 -3.56 26.18 1.57
C SER A 153 -4.49 24.98 1.82
N LEU A 154 -4.10 24.06 2.70
CA LEU A 154 -4.97 22.94 3.07
C LEU A 154 -6.15 23.41 3.89
N ASN A 155 -7.32 22.82 3.65
CA ASN A 155 -8.47 23.02 4.53
C ASN A 155 -8.23 22.37 5.91
N SER A 156 -9.10 22.68 6.87
CA SER A 156 -8.98 22.18 8.25
C SER A 156 -8.96 20.66 8.34
N ASP A 157 -9.79 19.99 7.55
CA ASP A 157 -9.92 18.52 7.58
C ASP A 157 -8.67 17.85 7.07
N ASP A 158 -8.14 18.29 5.93
CA ASP A 158 -6.89 17.79 5.37
C ASP A 158 -5.70 18.02 6.31
N LEU A 159 -5.67 19.18 7.00
CA LEU A 159 -4.64 19.46 7.96
C LEU A 159 -4.72 18.54 9.18
N LEU A 160 -5.92 18.20 9.66
CA LEU A 160 -6.12 17.24 10.74
C LEU A 160 -5.68 15.83 10.34
N LEU A 161 -6.05 15.37 9.13
CA LEU A 161 -5.62 14.08 8.61
C LEU A 161 -4.09 14.04 8.42
N LEU A 162 -3.49 15.12 7.94
CA LEU A 162 -2.03 15.21 7.80
C LEU A 162 -1.31 15.15 9.14
N LYS A 163 -1.83 15.81 10.18
CA LYS A 163 -1.29 15.71 11.55
C LYS A 163 -1.32 14.28 12.04
N HIS A 164 -2.45 13.58 11.86
CA HIS A 164 -2.57 12.18 12.24
C HIS A 164 -1.56 11.31 11.47
N ALA A 165 -1.45 11.46 10.16
CA ALA A 165 -0.50 10.70 9.35
C ALA A 165 0.96 10.91 9.80
N CYS A 166 1.31 12.13 10.21
CA CYS A 166 2.63 12.44 10.76
C CYS A 166 2.83 11.82 12.15
N SER A 167 1.85 11.92 13.06
CA SER A 167 1.94 11.36 14.42
C SER A 167 2.13 9.84 14.41
N LYS A 168 1.52 9.15 13.45
CA LYS A 168 1.65 7.71 13.22
C LYS A 168 2.86 7.33 12.35
N ASN A 169 3.69 8.30 11.95
CA ASN A 169 4.81 8.08 11.01
C ASN A 169 4.40 7.43 9.67
N LEU A 170 3.13 7.54 9.27
CA LEU A 170 2.66 7.01 7.99
C LEU A 170 3.30 7.76 6.82
N ILE A 171 3.55 9.05 6.99
CA ILE A 171 4.17 9.90 5.99
C ILE A 171 5.22 10.83 6.62
N THR A 172 6.22 11.17 5.82
CA THR A 172 7.23 12.20 6.15
C THR A 172 7.24 13.24 5.03
N GLY A 173 7.66 14.47 5.35
CA GLY A 173 7.91 15.49 4.34
C GLY A 173 9.22 15.27 3.60
N TYR A 174 9.50 16.16 2.66
CA TYR A 174 10.76 16.22 1.94
C TYR A 174 11.84 16.95 2.76
N THR A 175 13.09 16.79 2.37
CA THR A 175 14.26 17.39 3.07
C THR A 175 14.26 18.92 3.02
N ASP A 176 13.50 19.52 2.11
CA ASP A 176 13.31 20.97 2.00
C ASP A 176 12.19 21.53 2.89
N ASN A 177 11.66 20.73 3.82
CA ASN A 177 10.52 21.03 4.69
C ASN A 177 9.21 21.30 3.92
N THR A 178 9.01 20.68 2.76
CA THR A 178 7.73 20.68 2.06
C THR A 178 6.99 19.36 2.23
N PHE A 179 5.68 19.39 2.06
CA PHE A 179 4.81 18.22 1.97
C PHE A 179 4.40 17.92 0.53
N ARG A 180 4.23 18.94 -0.29
CA ARG A 180 3.79 18.92 -1.69
C ARG A 180 2.42 18.25 -1.87
N PRO A 181 1.35 18.80 -1.29
CA PRO A 181 0.04 18.15 -1.23
C PRO A 181 -0.51 17.72 -2.59
N GLN A 182 -0.30 18.54 -3.62
CA GLN A 182 -0.85 18.32 -4.97
C GLN A 182 0.09 17.56 -5.92
N SER A 183 1.28 17.17 -5.46
CA SER A 183 2.19 16.37 -6.28
C SER A 183 1.67 14.94 -6.40
N ASN A 184 1.78 14.37 -7.60
CA ASN A 184 1.54 12.97 -7.82
C ASN A 184 2.56 12.12 -7.06
N MET A 185 2.13 10.97 -6.57
CA MET A 185 2.97 10.06 -5.82
C MET A 185 3.61 9.01 -6.72
N THR A 186 4.84 8.63 -6.38
CA THR A 186 5.48 7.48 -7.01
C THR A 186 5.04 6.17 -6.37
N ARG A 187 5.19 5.08 -7.09
CA ARG A 187 4.91 3.73 -6.57
C ARG A 187 5.82 3.37 -5.39
N ALA A 188 7.07 3.84 -5.40
CA ALA A 188 8.00 3.66 -4.28
C ALA A 188 7.56 4.41 -3.01
N GLU A 189 7.07 5.64 -3.14
CA GLU A 189 6.52 6.41 -2.01
C GLU A 189 5.25 5.76 -1.47
N ALA A 190 4.35 5.31 -2.36
CA ALA A 190 3.15 4.58 -1.97
C ALA A 190 3.47 3.27 -1.22
N ALA A 191 4.39 2.46 -1.74
CA ALA A 191 4.84 1.24 -1.06
C ALA A 191 5.40 1.55 0.35
N THR A 192 6.17 2.62 0.49
CA THR A 192 6.71 3.03 1.80
C THR A 192 5.58 3.42 2.77
N MET A 193 4.58 4.17 2.31
CA MET A 193 3.42 4.52 3.14
C MET A 193 2.63 3.29 3.57
N ILE A 194 2.35 2.37 2.66
CA ILE A 194 1.64 1.12 2.96
C ILE A 194 2.43 0.23 3.92
N TYR A 195 3.76 0.16 3.78
CA TYR A 195 4.61 -0.58 4.71
C TYR A 195 4.54 -0.04 6.14
N ARG A 196 4.51 1.29 6.30
CA ARG A 196 4.40 1.95 7.61
C ARG A 196 3.00 1.81 8.21
N PHE A 197 2.01 1.72 7.35
CA PHE A 197 0.62 1.51 7.76
C PHE A 197 0.38 0.08 8.26
N LYS A 198 0.98 -0.93 7.63
CA LYS A 198 0.75 -2.35 7.96
C LYS A 198 1.41 -2.77 9.28
#